data_7fd4c464c2ccc83d79286ce3dd292f00
#
_entry.id   7fd4c464c2ccc83d79286ce3dd292f00
#
_cell.length_a   1.000
_cell.length_b   1.000
_cell.length_c   1.000
_cell.angle_alpha   90.00
_cell.angle_beta   90.00
_cell.angle_gamma   90.00
#
_symmetry.space_group_name_H-M   'P 1'
#
loop_
_entity.id
_entity.type
_entity.pdbx_description
1 polymer ?
#
loop_
_entity_poly.entity_id
_entity_poly.type
_entity_poly.pdbx_seq_one_letter_code
_entity_poly.pdbx_strand_id
1 'polypeptide(L)'
;MFDPFGDFATEGYLHNFDKEKDLEIVKIAEHELFRAQLPVALDFVAKRKRIEYSDFLEVHRILFEGLYPWAGKDRAEILPDSAVKNGALYFCHPRDCRLAVSEGLSVAQDKNQMDKRPGFIMGMFAYGHPFLDGNGRTMLLVHAELCFRANMSVNWMRI
;
A
#
# COMPACT_ATOMS: atom_id res chain seq x y z
N MET A 1 -10.97 -13.99 10.26
CA MET A 1 -10.99 -12.51 10.13
C MET A 1 -9.65 -11.98 10.60
N PHE A 2 -9.11 -10.97 9.94
CA PHE A 2 -7.87 -10.32 10.35
C PHE A 2 -8.19 -9.28 11.43
N ASP A 3 -7.75 -9.52 12.65
CA ASP A 3 -7.92 -8.64 13.82
C ASP A 3 -6.59 -8.49 14.56
N PRO A 4 -5.71 -7.61 14.04
CA PRO A 4 -4.36 -7.46 14.58
C PRO A 4 -4.32 -6.74 15.93
N PHE A 5 -5.39 -6.03 16.30
CA PHE A 5 -5.50 -5.32 17.57
C PHE A 5 -6.18 -6.16 18.66
N GLY A 6 -6.94 -7.19 18.29
CA GLY A 6 -7.64 -8.06 19.24
C GLY A 6 -8.88 -7.43 19.87
N ASP A 7 -9.41 -6.34 19.30
CA ASP A 7 -10.51 -5.56 19.88
C ASP A 7 -11.66 -5.26 18.88
N PHE A 8 -11.76 -6.06 17.83
CA PHE A 8 -12.79 -5.94 16.80
C PHE A 8 -14.21 -5.74 17.38
N ALA A 9 -14.52 -6.41 18.50
CA ALA A 9 -15.84 -6.33 19.11
C ALA A 9 -16.22 -4.94 19.60
N THR A 10 -15.24 -4.10 19.93
CA THR A 10 -15.44 -2.73 20.45
C THR A 10 -15.07 -1.66 19.44
N GLU A 11 -14.02 -1.86 18.66
CA GLU A 11 -13.44 -0.84 17.78
C GLU A 11 -13.74 -1.05 16.29
N GLY A 12 -14.45 -2.13 15.93
CA GLY A 12 -14.78 -2.44 14.54
C GLY A 12 -13.60 -2.96 13.75
N TYR A 13 -13.80 -3.15 12.44
CA TYR A 13 -12.76 -3.68 11.57
C TYR A 13 -11.63 -2.67 11.38
N LEU A 14 -10.43 -3.05 11.82
CA LEU A 14 -9.20 -2.26 11.73
C LEU A 14 -9.35 -0.83 12.26
N HIS A 15 -10.16 -0.63 13.31
CA HIS A 15 -10.38 0.68 13.93
C HIS A 15 -10.91 1.75 12.96
N ASN A 16 -11.74 1.36 11.96
CA ASN A 16 -12.35 2.35 11.09
C ASN A 16 -13.14 3.38 11.92
N PHE A 17 -13.25 4.62 11.42
CA PHE A 17 -13.82 5.73 12.19
C PHE A 17 -15.26 5.47 12.65
N ASP A 18 -16.06 4.74 11.87
CA ASP A 18 -17.44 4.43 12.18
C ASP A 18 -17.57 3.23 13.11
N LYS A 19 -16.46 2.56 13.47
CA LYS A 19 -16.43 1.31 14.24
C LYS A 19 -17.30 0.21 13.61
N GLU A 20 -17.43 0.27 12.27
CA GLU A 20 -18.23 -0.69 11.51
C GLU A 20 -17.61 -2.09 11.59
N LYS A 21 -18.46 -3.08 11.80
CA LYS A 21 -18.10 -4.50 11.95
C LYS A 21 -18.52 -5.33 10.75
N ASP A 22 -19.46 -4.85 9.96
CA ASP A 22 -19.86 -5.50 8.72
C ASP A 22 -18.78 -5.27 7.66
N LEU A 23 -18.05 -6.35 7.33
CA LEU A 23 -16.95 -6.30 6.39
C LEU A 23 -17.38 -5.90 4.98
N GLU A 24 -18.62 -6.19 4.58
CA GLU A 24 -19.13 -5.79 3.26
C GLU A 24 -19.37 -4.28 3.21
N ILE A 25 -19.88 -3.70 4.31
CA ILE A 25 -20.04 -2.25 4.43
C ILE A 25 -18.68 -1.56 4.39
N VAL A 26 -17.71 -2.06 5.17
CA VAL A 26 -16.34 -1.51 5.18
C VAL A 26 -15.70 -1.59 3.79
N LYS A 27 -15.83 -2.70 3.08
CA LYS A 27 -15.28 -2.86 1.72
C LYS A 27 -15.93 -1.90 0.72
N ILE A 28 -17.23 -1.68 0.81
CA ILE A 28 -17.92 -0.70 -0.03
C ILE A 28 -17.36 0.70 0.24
N ALA A 29 -17.27 1.09 1.52
CA ALA A 29 -16.72 2.39 1.91
C ALA A 29 -15.26 2.57 1.43
N GLU A 30 -14.41 1.53 1.58
CA GLU A 30 -13.05 1.55 1.05
C GLU A 30 -12.99 1.75 -0.48
N HIS A 31 -13.85 1.05 -1.23
CA HIS A 31 -13.89 1.17 -2.68
C HIS A 31 -14.32 2.56 -3.13
N GLU A 32 -15.37 3.10 -2.54
CA GLU A 32 -15.86 4.44 -2.87
C GLU A 32 -14.82 5.51 -2.52
N LEU A 33 -14.20 5.43 -1.35
CA LEU A 33 -13.13 6.34 -0.95
C LEU A 33 -11.92 6.24 -1.89
N PHE A 34 -11.47 5.02 -2.19
CA PHE A 34 -10.37 4.80 -3.12
C PHE A 34 -10.66 5.42 -4.50
N ARG A 35 -11.85 5.21 -5.06
CA ARG A 35 -12.24 5.80 -6.35
C ARG A 35 -12.24 7.32 -6.31
N ALA A 36 -12.73 7.91 -5.24
CA ALA A 36 -12.78 9.35 -5.07
C ALA A 36 -11.37 9.96 -4.92
N GLN A 37 -10.47 9.29 -4.20
CA GLN A 37 -9.13 9.78 -3.90
C GLN A 37 -8.07 9.40 -4.95
N LEU A 38 -8.35 8.46 -5.83
CA LEU A 38 -7.41 7.99 -6.85
C LEU A 38 -6.82 9.13 -7.71
N PRO A 39 -7.61 10.09 -8.25
CA PRO A 39 -7.05 11.20 -9.02
C PRO A 39 -6.09 12.07 -8.20
N VAL A 40 -6.39 12.29 -6.91
CA VAL A 40 -5.54 13.08 -6.00
C VAL A 40 -4.21 12.38 -5.76
N ALA A 41 -4.24 11.08 -5.51
CA ALA A 41 -3.03 10.28 -5.29
C ALA A 41 -2.18 10.18 -6.56
N LEU A 42 -2.78 10.04 -7.74
CA LEU A 42 -2.07 10.06 -9.02
C LEU A 42 -1.38 11.41 -9.28
N ASP A 43 -2.10 12.52 -9.06
CA ASP A 43 -1.53 13.87 -9.20
C ASP A 43 -0.38 14.10 -8.21
N PHE A 44 -0.51 13.58 -6.99
CA PHE A 44 0.53 13.66 -5.97
C PHE A 44 1.83 12.98 -6.44
N VAL A 45 1.78 11.71 -6.87
CA VAL A 45 3.00 10.98 -7.29
C VAL A 45 3.58 11.54 -8.57
N ALA A 46 2.75 11.98 -9.53
CA ALA A 46 3.20 12.56 -10.79
C ALA A 46 4.06 13.82 -10.60
N LYS A 47 3.81 14.59 -9.54
CA LYS A 47 4.57 15.80 -9.20
C LYS A 47 5.91 15.53 -8.50
N ARG A 48 6.16 14.28 -8.07
CA ARG A 48 7.42 13.93 -7.40
C ARG A 48 8.55 13.77 -8.40
N LYS A 49 9.66 14.47 -8.19
CA LYS A 49 10.87 14.28 -9.00
C LYS A 49 11.45 12.87 -8.79
N ARG A 50 11.44 12.44 -7.55
CA ARG A 50 11.80 11.09 -7.11
C ARG A 50 10.78 10.63 -6.09
N ILE A 51 10.37 9.36 -6.16
CA ILE A 51 9.43 8.77 -5.20
C ILE A 51 10.24 8.10 -4.10
N GLU A 52 10.04 8.56 -2.88
CA GLU A 52 10.68 8.03 -1.68
C GLU A 52 9.69 7.19 -0.84
N TYR A 53 10.18 6.48 0.16
CA TYR A 53 9.31 5.71 1.06
C TYR A 53 8.22 6.56 1.72
N SER A 54 8.55 7.79 2.12
CA SER A 54 7.55 8.74 2.66
C SER A 54 6.44 9.08 1.67
N ASP A 55 6.74 9.14 0.37
CA ASP A 55 5.71 9.35 -0.65
C ASP A 55 4.82 8.11 -0.81
N PHE A 56 5.39 6.90 -0.66
CA PHE A 56 4.63 5.66 -0.64
C PHE A 56 3.62 5.63 0.51
N LEU A 57 4.03 6.07 1.71
CA LEU A 57 3.16 6.23 2.88
C LEU A 57 2.09 7.30 2.63
N GLU A 58 2.46 8.41 2.01
CA GLU A 58 1.54 9.52 1.72
C GLU A 58 0.47 9.12 0.68
N VAL A 59 0.81 8.32 -0.32
CA VAL A 59 -0.16 7.74 -1.25
C VAL A 59 -1.22 6.94 -0.49
N HIS A 60 -0.80 6.07 0.43
CA HIS A 60 -1.73 5.31 1.25
C HIS A 60 -2.60 6.24 2.14
N ARG A 61 -1.99 7.28 2.73
CA ARG A 61 -2.74 8.27 3.51
C ARG A 61 -3.84 8.92 2.68
N ILE A 62 -3.50 9.44 1.51
CA ILE A 62 -4.46 10.09 0.60
C ILE A 62 -5.62 9.14 0.27
N LEU A 63 -5.32 7.87 -0.01
CA LEU A 63 -6.32 6.90 -0.43
C LEU A 63 -7.28 6.49 0.69
N PHE A 64 -6.85 6.51 1.97
CA PHE A 64 -7.58 5.84 3.04
C PHE A 64 -7.81 6.66 4.32
N GLU A 65 -7.30 7.91 4.41
CA GLU A 65 -7.42 8.73 5.63
C GLU A 65 -8.87 9.06 6.03
N GLY A 66 -9.82 9.01 5.10
CA GLY A 66 -11.23 9.19 5.40
C GLY A 66 -11.90 7.98 6.06
N LEU A 67 -11.23 6.84 6.10
CA LEU A 67 -11.76 5.60 6.67
C LEU A 67 -10.96 5.10 7.87
N TYR A 68 -9.64 5.19 7.81
CA TYR A 68 -8.74 4.64 8.83
C TYR A 68 -7.87 5.69 9.48
N PRO A 69 -7.83 5.75 10.84
CA PRO A 69 -6.99 6.71 11.57
C PRO A 69 -5.49 6.43 11.44
N TRP A 70 -5.13 5.22 11.01
CA TRP A 70 -3.74 4.79 10.77
C TRP A 70 -3.31 4.92 9.32
N ALA A 71 -4.14 5.46 8.43
CA ALA A 71 -3.78 5.67 7.04
C ALA A 71 -2.46 6.44 6.90
N GLY A 72 -1.55 5.92 6.07
CA GLY A 72 -0.21 6.47 5.91
C GLY A 72 0.82 6.08 6.98
N LYS A 73 0.42 5.31 7.98
CA LYS A 73 1.34 4.74 8.98
C LYS A 73 1.68 3.31 8.63
N ASP A 74 2.94 2.95 8.77
CA ASP A 74 3.37 1.59 8.50
C ASP A 74 3.25 0.65 9.72
N ARG A 75 3.39 -0.65 9.47
CA ARG A 75 3.31 -1.67 10.52
C ARG A 75 4.40 -1.52 11.59
N ALA A 76 5.54 -0.92 11.24
CA ALA A 76 6.60 -0.69 12.23
C ALA A 76 6.17 0.34 13.28
N GLU A 77 5.33 1.32 12.88
CA GLU A 77 4.76 2.30 13.80
C GLU A 77 3.57 1.73 14.60
N ILE A 78 2.69 0.96 13.94
CA ILE A 78 1.40 0.58 14.52
C ILE A 78 1.49 -0.73 15.31
N LEU A 79 2.20 -1.73 14.77
CA LEU A 79 2.30 -3.10 15.30
C LEU A 79 3.71 -3.66 15.09
N PRO A 80 4.73 -3.09 15.78
CA PRO A 80 6.14 -3.37 15.51
C PRO A 80 6.55 -4.83 15.68
N ASP A 81 5.82 -5.59 16.50
CA ASP A 81 6.13 -6.97 16.83
C ASP A 81 5.19 -8.00 16.15
N SER A 82 4.28 -7.53 15.28
CA SER A 82 3.25 -8.40 14.69
C SER A 82 3.67 -8.93 13.32
N ALA A 83 3.82 -10.26 13.22
CA ALA A 83 3.96 -10.93 11.94
C ALA A 83 2.63 -10.91 11.16
N VAL A 84 2.69 -10.59 9.87
CA VAL A 84 1.55 -10.64 8.95
C VAL A 84 1.80 -11.72 7.91
N LYS A 85 0.79 -12.53 7.64
CA LYS A 85 0.85 -13.60 6.65
C LYS A 85 -0.44 -13.70 5.84
N ASN A 86 -0.34 -14.25 4.65
CA ASN A 86 -1.47 -14.67 3.84
C ASN A 86 -1.28 -16.16 3.50
N GLY A 87 -2.11 -17.02 4.11
CA GLY A 87 -1.92 -18.46 4.03
C GLY A 87 -0.56 -18.89 4.60
N ALA A 88 0.25 -19.56 3.77
CA ALA A 88 1.62 -19.98 4.12
C ALA A 88 2.70 -18.91 3.84
N LEU A 89 2.33 -17.81 3.20
CA LEU A 89 3.26 -16.75 2.82
C LEU A 89 3.39 -15.73 3.95
N TYR A 90 4.62 -15.50 4.41
CA TYR A 90 4.95 -14.45 5.35
C TYR A 90 5.46 -13.21 4.60
N PHE A 91 4.95 -12.04 5.01
CA PHE A 91 5.52 -10.75 4.63
C PHE A 91 6.74 -10.45 5.51
N CYS A 92 7.53 -9.44 5.14
CA CYS A 92 8.70 -9.08 5.93
C CYS A 92 8.31 -8.66 7.37
N HIS A 93 9.30 -8.71 8.27
CA HIS A 93 9.10 -8.16 9.62
C HIS A 93 8.76 -6.67 9.54
N PRO A 94 7.89 -6.11 10.42
CA PRO A 94 7.52 -4.69 10.37
C PRO A 94 8.71 -3.72 10.26
N ARG A 95 9.79 -3.94 11.03
CA ARG A 95 11.03 -3.13 10.97
C ARG A 95 11.70 -3.10 9.59
N ASP A 96 11.43 -4.08 8.73
CA ASP A 96 12.07 -4.23 7.42
C ASP A 96 11.19 -3.71 6.27
N CYS A 97 9.93 -3.29 6.55
CA CYS A 97 8.99 -2.77 5.55
C CYS A 97 9.61 -1.62 4.75
N ARG A 98 10.19 -0.65 5.44
CA ARG A 98 10.86 0.50 4.83
C ARG A 98 12.01 0.07 3.92
N LEU A 99 12.84 -0.86 4.37
CA LEU A 99 13.99 -1.34 3.59
C LEU A 99 13.51 -2.02 2.29
N ALA A 100 12.52 -2.91 2.39
CA ALA A 100 12.00 -3.63 1.23
C ALA A 100 11.38 -2.68 0.20
N VAL A 101 10.50 -1.77 0.62
CA VAL A 101 9.87 -0.81 -0.31
C VAL A 101 10.90 0.15 -0.89
N SER A 102 11.85 0.65 -0.09
CA SER A 102 12.91 1.55 -0.57
C SER A 102 13.82 0.90 -1.58
N GLU A 103 14.14 -0.39 -1.43
CA GLU A 103 14.89 -1.15 -2.44
C GLU A 103 14.13 -1.23 -3.76
N GLY A 104 12.84 -1.58 -3.72
CA GLY A 104 11.99 -1.59 -4.91
C GLY A 104 11.94 -0.22 -5.61
N LEU A 105 11.76 0.86 -4.85
CA LEU A 105 11.76 2.23 -5.36
C LEU A 105 13.11 2.63 -5.98
N SER A 106 14.21 2.24 -5.36
CA SER A 106 15.57 2.54 -5.85
C SER A 106 15.82 1.86 -7.18
N VAL A 107 15.51 0.56 -7.29
CA VAL A 107 15.65 -0.21 -8.53
C VAL A 107 14.74 0.33 -9.63
N ALA A 108 13.48 0.68 -9.30
CA ALA A 108 12.51 1.19 -10.26
C ALA A 108 12.93 2.55 -10.88
N GLN A 109 13.67 3.35 -10.14
CA GLN A 109 14.10 4.69 -10.57
C GLN A 109 15.52 4.71 -11.16
N ASP A 110 16.16 3.57 -11.28
CA ASP A 110 17.33 3.37 -12.13
C ASP A 110 16.88 3.18 -13.58
N LYS A 111 17.33 4.06 -14.47
CA LYS A 111 16.92 4.10 -15.88
C LYS A 111 17.12 2.78 -16.65
N ASN A 112 17.98 1.90 -16.15
CA ASN A 112 18.33 0.64 -16.81
C ASN A 112 17.73 -0.60 -16.14
N GLN A 113 16.88 -0.43 -15.14
CA GLN A 113 16.38 -1.55 -14.34
C GLN A 113 14.87 -1.76 -14.42
N MET A 114 14.08 -0.69 -14.58
CA MET A 114 12.62 -0.77 -14.54
C MET A 114 12.07 -1.69 -15.64
N ASP A 115 12.57 -1.57 -16.85
CA ASP A 115 12.16 -2.39 -18.00
C ASP A 115 12.61 -3.86 -17.90
N LYS A 116 13.70 -4.12 -17.19
CA LYS A 116 14.28 -5.46 -17.04
C LYS A 116 13.71 -6.23 -15.86
N ARG A 117 13.27 -5.53 -14.81
CA ARG A 117 12.92 -6.14 -13.53
C ARG A 117 11.60 -5.66 -12.93
N PRO A 118 10.53 -5.42 -13.72
CA PRO A 118 9.28 -4.88 -13.19
C PRO A 118 8.64 -5.82 -12.16
N GLY A 119 8.73 -7.12 -12.36
CA GLY A 119 8.22 -8.13 -11.42
C GLY A 119 8.98 -8.17 -10.09
N PHE A 120 10.31 -7.95 -10.10
CA PHE A 120 11.09 -7.83 -8.88
C PHE A 120 10.66 -6.61 -8.07
N ILE A 121 10.48 -5.46 -8.71
CA ILE A 121 10.07 -4.22 -8.06
C ILE A 121 8.71 -4.39 -7.38
N MET A 122 7.73 -4.96 -8.11
CA MET A 122 6.42 -5.27 -7.54
C MET A 122 6.52 -6.29 -6.40
N GLY A 123 7.40 -7.29 -6.55
CA GLY A 123 7.69 -8.28 -5.50
C GLY A 123 8.24 -7.66 -4.23
N MET A 124 9.11 -6.65 -4.33
CA MET A 124 9.65 -5.93 -3.18
C MET A 124 8.56 -5.12 -2.45
N PHE A 125 7.66 -4.47 -3.20
CA PHE A 125 6.51 -3.77 -2.61
C PHE A 125 5.56 -4.75 -1.91
N ALA A 126 5.25 -5.87 -2.55
CA ALA A 126 4.39 -6.91 -1.99
C ALA A 126 5.01 -7.57 -0.75
N TYR A 127 6.31 -7.86 -0.76
CA TYR A 127 7.04 -8.41 0.38
C TYR A 127 7.11 -7.42 1.54
N GLY A 128 7.35 -6.14 1.24
CA GLY A 128 7.37 -5.07 2.24
C GLY A 128 6.05 -4.94 3.00
N HIS A 129 4.92 -5.04 2.29
CA HIS A 129 3.57 -5.05 2.86
C HIS A 129 3.40 -4.08 4.04
N PRO A 130 3.68 -2.77 3.86
CA PRO A 130 3.84 -1.87 4.98
C PRO A 130 2.55 -1.58 5.77
N PHE A 131 1.37 -1.76 5.19
CA PHE A 131 0.11 -1.36 5.80
C PHE A 131 -0.71 -2.55 6.32
N LEU A 132 -1.68 -2.28 7.18
CA LEU A 132 -2.62 -3.29 7.67
C LEU A 132 -3.62 -3.73 6.58
N ASP A 133 -4.03 -2.79 5.73
CA ASP A 133 -4.83 -3.02 4.53
C ASP A 133 -4.44 -2.01 3.43
N GLY A 134 -5.02 -2.11 2.23
CA GLY A 134 -4.76 -1.17 1.13
C GLY A 134 -3.41 -1.33 0.43
N ASN A 135 -2.56 -2.31 0.83
CA ASN A 135 -1.25 -2.53 0.23
C ASN A 135 -1.32 -2.73 -1.29
N GLY A 136 -2.23 -3.58 -1.76
CA GLY A 136 -2.39 -3.86 -3.20
C GLY A 136 -2.68 -2.60 -4.01
N ARG A 137 -3.63 -1.80 -3.58
CA ARG A 137 -4.05 -0.56 -4.27
C ARG A 137 -2.93 0.48 -4.27
N THR A 138 -2.25 0.66 -3.14
CA THR A 138 -1.11 1.59 -3.03
C THR A 138 0.06 1.17 -3.92
N MET A 139 0.49 -0.09 -3.83
CA MET A 139 1.64 -0.55 -4.63
C MET A 139 1.35 -0.54 -6.13
N LEU A 140 0.13 -0.88 -6.55
CA LEU A 140 -0.26 -0.84 -7.96
C LEU A 140 -0.26 0.58 -8.51
N LEU A 141 -0.73 1.56 -7.75
CA LEU A 141 -0.71 2.97 -8.14
C LEU A 141 0.74 3.47 -8.32
N VAL A 142 1.59 3.26 -7.32
CA VAL A 142 2.99 3.69 -7.38
C VAL A 142 3.75 2.97 -8.51
N HIS A 143 3.53 1.67 -8.66
CA HIS A 143 4.17 0.88 -9.72
C HIS A 143 3.72 1.34 -11.12
N ALA A 144 2.43 1.69 -11.31
CA ALA A 144 1.94 2.21 -12.58
C ALA A 144 2.61 3.54 -12.96
N GLU A 145 2.79 4.45 -12.00
CA GLU A 145 3.54 5.70 -12.23
C GLU A 145 5.01 5.43 -12.60
N LEU A 146 5.67 4.50 -11.91
CA LEU A 146 7.05 4.13 -12.22
C LEU A 146 7.18 3.50 -13.62
N CYS A 147 6.21 2.67 -14.03
CA CYS A 147 6.12 2.13 -15.38
C CYS A 147 5.96 3.27 -16.40
N PHE A 148 5.04 4.19 -16.14
CA PHE A 148 4.80 5.33 -17.03
C PHE A 148 6.07 6.18 -17.25
N ARG A 149 6.83 6.45 -16.19
CA ARG A 149 8.13 7.16 -16.28
C ARG A 149 9.18 6.40 -17.10
N ALA A 150 9.08 5.10 -17.14
CA ALA A 150 9.94 4.22 -17.94
C ALA A 150 9.41 3.98 -19.38
N ASN A 151 8.39 4.74 -19.82
CA ASN A 151 7.68 4.54 -21.08
C ASN A 151 7.06 3.14 -21.24
N MET A 152 6.62 2.54 -20.14
CA MET A 152 5.94 1.27 -20.08
C MET A 152 4.48 1.48 -19.69
N SER A 153 3.60 0.58 -20.12
CA SER A 153 2.21 0.54 -19.68
C SER A 153 1.87 -0.77 -18.99
N VAL A 154 1.03 -0.71 -17.96
CA VAL A 154 0.50 -1.91 -17.31
C VAL A 154 -0.76 -2.35 -18.04
N ASN A 155 -0.78 -3.60 -18.50
CA ASN A 155 -1.96 -4.17 -19.16
C ASN A 155 -2.89 -4.80 -18.13
N TRP A 156 -3.85 -4.01 -17.67
CA TRP A 156 -4.84 -4.43 -16.67
C TRP A 156 -5.84 -5.48 -17.15
N MET A 157 -5.92 -5.72 -18.47
CA MET A 157 -6.85 -6.68 -19.06
C MET A 157 -6.38 -8.15 -18.97
N ARG A 158 -5.16 -8.38 -18.45
CA ARG A 158 -4.54 -9.71 -18.38
C ARG A 158 -4.18 -10.15 -16.96
N ILE A 159 -4.75 -9.49 -15.97
CA ILE A 159 -4.54 -9.84 -14.55
C ILE A 159 -5.73 -10.66 -14.04
#